data_4cc257b17f26f63a3f4e739c95ef4e2b
#
_entry.id   4cc257b17f26f63a3f4e739c95ef4e2b
#
_cell.length_a   1.000
_cell.length_b   1.000
_cell.length_c   1.000
_cell.angle_alpha   90.00
_cell.angle_beta   90.00
_cell.angle_gamma   90.00
#
_symmetry.space_group_name_H-M   'P 1'
#
loop_
_entity.id
_entity.type
_entity.pdbx_description
1 polymer ?
#
loop_
_entity_poly.entity_id
_entity_poly.type
_entity_poly.pdbx_seq_one_letter_code
_entity_poly.pdbx_strand_id
1 'polypeptide(L)'
;METNPKLSIVISYYNRKKLFDKTLKSIQSSKRCDEIELIVVDDGSDSSERLEDILSNYKFPITLIRVEPEEKNYVNPCIPYNRAIKEAKGDIVMIQNPECFHVGEVISYALENTREDNYLAFSTYALSKESTEALGSGEIKLLAKASSGGHVEGWYNHSTINPRPLHFTSSITRRNLEKLGGFDESYADGIGFDDDDLLARIKDLGLAIEIVDSPMVLHQNHYGDNSFENKHIKDPGLTQKNQMLYISKRREKFKPKIVGFSQLHNELELGNLENWFKSMKICDEIYIYDQASTDGSLDYYKKFDNVHVIESKTNRFEEELLCKQELLEKLLKEQPDTSWIFWMDGDTILDARLDRQMLEEILFSSELSNVDGIALGHYNLWRSDKYHRVDDEYDHFMKAGRIAFWRNNGRLRFNEESGLHKSQHPQGLSIGSRIPFNLIHKGFADDNQIIKKYENYKARGQSGWALDRLLNETTLRVEEVPDIEIPEWLLKDKVNPKNKKALKDIYEEKH
;
A
#
# COMPACT_ATOMS: atom_id res chain seq x y z
N MET A 1 42.32 -0.57 -28.24
CA MET A 1 41.77 0.18 -27.08
C MET A 1 40.65 -0.66 -26.54
N GLU A 2 40.77 -1.18 -25.35
CA GLU A 2 39.63 -1.83 -24.68
C GLU A 2 38.57 -0.73 -24.42
N THR A 3 37.49 -0.77 -25.15
CA THR A 3 36.36 0.12 -24.89
C THR A 3 35.73 -0.31 -23.56
N ASN A 4 35.62 0.60 -22.61
CA ASN A 4 34.91 0.31 -21.35
C ASN A 4 33.48 -0.14 -21.68
N PRO A 5 32.99 -1.23 -21.10
CA PRO A 5 31.63 -1.67 -21.31
C PRO A 5 30.65 -0.57 -20.83
N LYS A 6 29.52 -0.39 -21.53
CA LYS A 6 28.49 0.54 -21.11
C LYS A 6 27.49 -0.08 -20.14
N LEU A 7 27.33 -1.42 -20.25
CA LEU A 7 26.41 -2.18 -19.42
C LEU A 7 27.09 -3.44 -18.88
N SER A 8 26.98 -3.66 -17.57
CA SER A 8 27.44 -4.88 -16.89
C SER A 8 26.25 -5.76 -16.56
N ILE A 9 26.20 -7.00 -17.08
CA ILE A 9 25.20 -7.98 -16.69
C ILE A 9 25.80 -8.78 -15.52
N VAL A 10 25.12 -8.80 -14.36
CA VAL A 10 25.54 -9.50 -13.15
C VAL A 10 24.64 -10.69 -12.87
N ILE A 11 25.21 -11.87 -12.68
CA ILE A 11 24.49 -13.13 -12.54
C ILE A 11 25.04 -13.93 -11.36
N SER A 12 24.15 -14.39 -10.48
CA SER A 12 24.42 -15.47 -9.53
C SER A 12 24.02 -16.80 -10.17
N TYR A 13 24.97 -17.71 -10.36
CA TYR A 13 24.78 -18.97 -11.06
C TYR A 13 24.93 -20.16 -10.11
N TYR A 14 24.07 -21.17 -10.23
CA TYR A 14 24.18 -22.45 -9.52
C TYR A 14 23.49 -23.58 -10.29
N ASN A 15 24.24 -24.61 -10.72
CA ASN A 15 23.76 -25.90 -11.29
C ASN A 15 22.69 -25.78 -12.39
N ARG A 16 22.90 -24.95 -13.45
CA ARG A 16 21.93 -24.71 -14.55
C ARG A 16 22.60 -24.53 -15.91
N LYS A 17 23.70 -25.24 -16.16
CA LYS A 17 24.57 -25.04 -17.34
C LYS A 17 23.83 -25.01 -18.67
N LYS A 18 22.91 -25.98 -18.91
CA LYS A 18 22.15 -26.04 -20.17
C LYS A 18 21.18 -24.88 -20.35
N LEU A 19 20.53 -24.43 -19.27
CA LEU A 19 19.63 -23.29 -19.32
C LEU A 19 20.41 -22.01 -19.50
N PHE A 20 21.52 -21.88 -18.80
CA PHE A 20 22.39 -20.71 -18.88
C PHE A 20 23.03 -20.58 -20.28
N ASP A 21 23.44 -21.67 -20.93
CA ASP A 21 23.93 -21.64 -22.32
C ASP A 21 22.87 -21.08 -23.30
N LYS A 22 21.58 -21.44 -23.13
CA LYS A 22 20.48 -20.82 -23.91
C LYS A 22 20.38 -19.31 -23.62
N THR A 23 20.45 -18.90 -22.35
CA THR A 23 20.46 -17.48 -21.96
C THR A 23 21.62 -16.73 -22.59
N LEU A 24 22.84 -17.25 -22.54
CA LEU A 24 24.01 -16.64 -23.16
C LEU A 24 23.86 -16.48 -24.68
N LYS A 25 23.27 -17.45 -25.37
CA LYS A 25 22.92 -17.36 -26.80
C LYS A 25 21.94 -16.19 -27.06
N SER A 26 20.95 -15.99 -26.20
CA SER A 26 20.00 -14.88 -26.35
C SER A 26 20.69 -13.53 -26.12
N ILE A 27 21.60 -13.43 -25.16
CA ILE A 27 22.43 -12.22 -24.93
C ILE A 27 23.29 -11.92 -26.15
N GLN A 28 23.96 -12.93 -26.68
CA GLN A 28 24.85 -12.76 -27.86
C GLN A 28 24.08 -12.37 -29.12
N SER A 29 22.79 -12.68 -29.22
CA SER A 29 21.93 -12.29 -30.36
C SER A 29 21.54 -10.81 -30.37
N SER A 30 21.73 -10.08 -29.29
CA SER A 30 21.47 -8.64 -29.24
C SER A 30 22.40 -7.87 -30.17
N LYS A 31 21.85 -6.85 -30.83
CA LYS A 31 22.59 -5.94 -31.74
C LYS A 31 23.72 -5.18 -31.04
N ARG A 32 23.64 -5.01 -29.74
CA ARG A 32 24.60 -4.25 -28.91
C ARG A 32 25.35 -5.13 -27.91
N CYS A 33 25.51 -6.41 -28.23
CA CYS A 33 26.25 -7.35 -27.38
C CYS A 33 27.77 -7.04 -27.26
N ASP A 34 28.31 -6.18 -28.12
CA ASP A 34 29.70 -5.69 -28.06
C ASP A 34 29.90 -4.52 -27.06
N GLU A 35 28.82 -3.95 -26.53
CA GLU A 35 28.86 -2.87 -25.55
C GLU A 35 28.72 -3.36 -24.09
N ILE A 36 28.65 -4.67 -23.87
CA ILE A 36 28.43 -5.24 -22.54
C ILE A 36 29.70 -5.97 -22.03
N GLU A 37 29.68 -6.19 -20.71
CA GLU A 37 30.41 -7.28 -20.04
C GLU A 37 29.44 -8.14 -19.27
N LEU A 38 29.82 -9.39 -19.04
CA LEU A 38 29.08 -10.34 -18.20
C LEU A 38 29.95 -10.72 -17.01
N ILE A 39 29.39 -10.62 -15.81
CA ILE A 39 30.03 -11.05 -14.56
C ILE A 39 29.17 -12.14 -13.95
N VAL A 40 29.73 -13.33 -13.87
CA VAL A 40 29.06 -14.52 -13.33
C VAL A 40 29.75 -14.96 -12.07
N VAL A 41 28.98 -15.06 -10.97
CA VAL A 41 29.47 -15.75 -9.77
C VAL A 41 28.89 -17.15 -9.75
N ASP A 42 29.75 -18.15 -9.92
CA ASP A 42 29.43 -19.57 -9.76
C ASP A 42 29.39 -19.88 -8.26
N ASP A 43 28.20 -20.04 -7.74
CA ASP A 43 27.87 -20.11 -6.32
C ASP A 43 28.00 -21.57 -5.78
N GLY A 44 29.13 -22.21 -6.04
CA GLY A 44 29.41 -23.55 -5.54
C GLY A 44 28.74 -24.65 -6.35
N SER A 45 28.72 -24.54 -7.69
CA SER A 45 28.17 -25.58 -8.56
C SER A 45 29.00 -26.87 -8.57
N ASP A 46 28.29 -27.98 -8.81
CA ASP A 46 28.91 -29.30 -9.01
C ASP A 46 29.89 -29.29 -10.19
N SER A 47 30.88 -30.17 -10.19
CA SER A 47 31.92 -30.20 -11.21
C SER A 47 31.40 -30.39 -12.64
N SER A 48 30.28 -31.11 -12.82
CA SER A 48 29.61 -31.31 -14.11
C SER A 48 28.86 -30.07 -14.61
N GLU A 49 28.55 -29.15 -13.74
CA GLU A 49 27.81 -27.92 -14.01
C GLU A 49 28.69 -26.67 -14.11
N ARG A 50 30.03 -26.86 -14.06
CA ARG A 50 31.03 -25.78 -14.25
C ARG A 50 30.96 -25.19 -15.65
N LEU A 51 31.27 -23.90 -15.78
CA LEU A 51 30.94 -23.09 -16.96
C LEU A 51 32.11 -22.92 -17.95
N GLU A 52 33.34 -23.25 -17.58
CA GLU A 52 34.54 -22.94 -18.35
C GLU A 52 34.50 -23.42 -19.80
N ASP A 53 33.88 -24.57 -20.05
CA ASP A 53 33.77 -25.18 -21.37
C ASP A 53 32.78 -24.48 -22.30
N ILE A 54 31.79 -23.77 -21.74
CA ILE A 54 30.78 -23.06 -22.54
C ILE A 54 31.11 -21.57 -22.71
N LEU A 55 31.72 -20.91 -21.71
CA LEU A 55 31.93 -19.46 -21.73
C LEU A 55 32.86 -19.01 -22.86
N SER A 56 33.83 -19.82 -23.27
CA SER A 56 34.74 -19.53 -24.39
C SER A 56 34.05 -19.43 -25.75
N ASN A 57 32.78 -19.85 -25.87
CA ASN A 57 32.00 -19.78 -27.11
C ASN A 57 31.39 -18.40 -27.38
N TYR A 58 31.45 -17.50 -26.40
CA TYR A 58 30.82 -16.18 -26.48
C TYR A 58 31.83 -15.07 -26.72
N LYS A 59 31.40 -13.99 -27.42
CA LYS A 59 32.29 -12.94 -27.94
C LYS A 59 32.44 -11.72 -27.03
N PHE A 60 31.50 -11.53 -26.11
CA PHE A 60 31.57 -10.43 -25.16
C PHE A 60 32.48 -10.78 -23.96
N PRO A 61 33.10 -9.79 -23.29
CA PRO A 61 33.92 -10.03 -22.12
C PRO A 61 33.15 -10.73 -21.00
N ILE A 62 33.72 -11.80 -20.44
CA ILE A 62 33.13 -12.58 -19.35
C ILE A 62 34.13 -12.71 -18.21
N THR A 63 33.70 -12.29 -17.01
CA THR A 63 34.38 -12.52 -15.76
C THR A 63 33.67 -13.62 -14.99
N LEU A 64 34.36 -14.76 -14.74
CA LEU A 64 33.85 -15.84 -13.91
C LEU A 64 34.51 -15.77 -12.53
N ILE A 65 33.70 -15.64 -11.49
CA ILE A 65 34.12 -15.70 -10.09
C ILE A 65 33.59 -17.01 -9.53
N ARG A 66 34.45 -17.82 -8.96
CA ARG A 66 34.06 -19.09 -8.37
C ARG A 66 34.01 -18.98 -6.86
N VAL A 67 32.95 -19.52 -6.28
CA VAL A 67 32.81 -19.82 -4.85
C VAL A 67 32.93 -21.34 -4.73
N GLU A 68 33.90 -21.83 -4.00
CA GLU A 68 33.98 -23.26 -3.76
C GLU A 68 32.92 -23.67 -2.72
N PRO A 69 32.39 -24.93 -2.81
CA PRO A 69 31.29 -25.37 -1.91
C PRO A 69 31.60 -25.21 -0.43
N GLU A 70 32.88 -25.37 -0.07
CA GLU A 70 33.38 -25.26 1.31
C GLU A 70 33.39 -23.82 1.84
N GLU A 71 33.42 -22.82 0.93
CA GLU A 71 33.37 -21.40 1.28
C GLU A 71 31.95 -20.90 1.47
N LYS A 72 30.95 -21.68 1.02
CA LYS A 72 29.57 -21.29 1.03
C LYS A 72 28.92 -21.51 2.40
N ASN A 73 28.80 -20.44 3.17
CA ASN A 73 28.20 -20.42 4.51
C ASN A 73 26.87 -19.64 4.55
N TYR A 74 26.19 -19.48 3.42
CA TYR A 74 24.95 -18.72 3.23
C TYR A 74 23.98 -19.49 2.34
N VAL A 75 22.73 -19.06 2.30
CA VAL A 75 21.64 -19.68 1.53
C VAL A 75 21.11 -18.76 0.42
N ASN A 76 21.11 -17.45 0.68
CA ASN A 76 20.50 -16.43 -0.20
C ASN A 76 21.51 -15.93 -1.26
N PRO A 77 21.08 -15.66 -2.50
CA PRO A 77 21.94 -15.18 -3.57
C PRO A 77 22.41 -13.72 -3.42
N CYS A 78 22.04 -13.00 -2.37
CA CYS A 78 22.48 -11.61 -2.15
C CYS A 78 24.01 -11.47 -2.11
N ILE A 79 24.73 -12.44 -1.52
CA ILE A 79 26.21 -12.43 -1.46
C ILE A 79 26.85 -12.59 -2.86
N PRO A 80 26.52 -13.62 -3.68
CA PRO A 80 27.08 -13.74 -5.01
C PRO A 80 26.70 -12.57 -5.93
N TYR A 81 25.47 -12.02 -5.83
CA TYR A 81 25.14 -10.80 -6.56
C TYR A 81 26.02 -9.62 -6.17
N ASN A 82 26.26 -9.38 -4.88
CA ASN A 82 27.15 -8.30 -4.45
C ASN A 82 28.61 -8.50 -4.89
N ARG A 83 29.10 -9.74 -4.93
CA ARG A 83 30.42 -10.04 -5.51
C ARG A 83 30.47 -9.67 -6.98
N ALA A 84 29.44 -9.99 -7.76
CA ALA A 84 29.37 -9.61 -9.17
C ALA A 84 29.23 -8.09 -9.37
N ILE A 85 28.44 -7.42 -8.56
CA ILE A 85 28.23 -5.96 -8.61
C ILE A 85 29.54 -5.18 -8.37
N LYS A 86 30.41 -5.66 -7.48
CA LYS A 86 31.72 -5.05 -7.20
C LYS A 86 32.66 -5.03 -8.41
N GLU A 87 32.53 -6.00 -9.30
CA GLU A 87 33.36 -6.12 -10.52
C GLU A 87 32.78 -5.34 -11.71
N ALA A 88 31.54 -4.84 -11.60
CA ALA A 88 30.84 -4.15 -12.67
C ALA A 88 31.51 -2.82 -13.03
N LYS A 89 31.83 -2.62 -14.32
CA LYS A 89 32.50 -1.43 -14.87
C LYS A 89 31.57 -0.55 -15.69
N GLY A 90 30.46 -1.11 -16.20
CA GLY A 90 29.47 -0.39 -16.98
C GLY A 90 28.75 0.68 -16.16
N ASP A 91 28.33 1.76 -16.82
CA ASP A 91 27.52 2.81 -16.17
C ASP A 91 26.12 2.32 -15.79
N ILE A 92 25.65 1.26 -16.46
CA ILE A 92 24.39 0.55 -16.20
C ILE A 92 24.72 -0.85 -15.71
N VAL A 93 24.02 -1.29 -14.65
CA VAL A 93 24.08 -2.66 -14.16
C VAL A 93 22.73 -3.33 -14.43
N MET A 94 22.78 -4.48 -15.11
CA MET A 94 21.64 -5.36 -15.30
C MET A 94 21.78 -6.54 -14.34
N ILE A 95 20.85 -6.64 -13.39
CA ILE A 95 20.74 -7.79 -12.47
C ILE A 95 19.86 -8.82 -13.16
N GLN A 96 20.35 -10.05 -13.30
CA GLN A 96 19.65 -11.08 -14.07
C GLN A 96 19.82 -12.48 -13.47
N ASN A 97 18.75 -13.26 -13.52
CA ASN A 97 18.82 -14.69 -13.21
C ASN A 97 19.41 -15.50 -14.38
N PRO A 98 20.17 -16.56 -14.10
CA PRO A 98 20.88 -17.33 -15.15
C PRO A 98 19.92 -18.02 -16.15
N GLU A 99 18.67 -18.29 -15.78
CA GLU A 99 17.65 -18.90 -16.63
C GLU A 99 16.78 -17.92 -17.43
N CYS A 100 17.05 -16.61 -17.36
CA CYS A 100 16.24 -15.60 -18.06
C CYS A 100 16.70 -15.40 -19.51
N PHE A 101 15.94 -15.97 -20.45
CA PHE A 101 16.18 -15.90 -21.89
C PHE A 101 15.59 -14.61 -22.47
N HIS A 102 16.36 -13.79 -23.18
CA HIS A 102 15.91 -12.53 -23.78
C HIS A 102 15.02 -12.76 -25.02
N VAL A 103 13.93 -12.03 -25.11
CA VAL A 103 13.05 -11.93 -26.29
C VAL A 103 13.00 -10.48 -26.74
N GLY A 104 13.50 -10.22 -27.95
CA GLY A 104 13.72 -8.87 -28.46
C GLY A 104 15.00 -8.24 -27.92
N GLU A 105 15.13 -6.95 -28.09
CA GLU A 105 16.35 -6.17 -27.84
C GLU A 105 16.44 -5.66 -26.39
N VAL A 106 16.47 -6.57 -25.41
CA VAL A 106 16.51 -6.24 -23.95
C VAL A 106 17.72 -5.36 -23.62
N ILE A 107 18.90 -5.70 -24.14
CA ILE A 107 20.15 -4.98 -23.89
C ILE A 107 20.07 -3.57 -24.52
N SER A 108 19.64 -3.48 -25.78
CA SER A 108 19.49 -2.19 -26.46
C SER A 108 18.53 -1.28 -25.71
N TYR A 109 17.39 -1.83 -25.25
CA TYR A 109 16.40 -1.09 -24.48
C TYR A 109 16.97 -0.60 -23.15
N ALA A 110 17.68 -1.45 -22.42
CA ALA A 110 18.31 -1.07 -21.15
C ALA A 110 19.34 0.05 -21.35
N LEU A 111 20.18 -0.03 -22.38
CA LEU A 111 21.19 0.98 -22.72
C LEU A 111 20.57 2.35 -23.08
N GLU A 112 19.38 2.37 -23.65
CA GLU A 112 18.69 3.58 -24.12
C GLU A 112 17.78 4.21 -23.07
N ASN A 113 17.23 3.40 -22.13
CA ASN A 113 16.15 3.85 -21.26
C ASN A 113 16.48 3.81 -19.77
N THR A 114 17.61 3.20 -19.35
CA THR A 114 18.03 3.29 -17.94
C THR A 114 18.61 4.67 -17.66
N ARG A 115 18.04 5.37 -16.68
CA ARG A 115 18.38 6.75 -16.31
C ARG A 115 18.65 6.85 -14.81
N GLU A 116 19.19 8.00 -14.38
CA GLU A 116 19.45 8.30 -12.95
C GLU A 116 18.15 8.40 -12.10
N ASP A 117 17.00 8.55 -12.71
CA ASP A 117 15.71 8.70 -12.05
C ASP A 117 14.81 7.46 -12.09
N ASN A 118 15.30 6.35 -12.71
CA ASN A 118 14.48 5.15 -12.83
C ASN A 118 15.19 3.82 -12.49
N TYR A 119 14.37 2.80 -12.33
CA TYR A 119 14.71 1.39 -12.30
C TYR A 119 13.80 0.67 -13.29
N LEU A 120 14.36 -0.10 -14.20
CA LEU A 120 13.61 -0.88 -15.18
C LEU A 120 13.53 -2.34 -14.75
N ALA A 121 12.33 -2.91 -14.74
CA ALA A 121 12.10 -4.35 -14.55
C ALA A 121 11.44 -4.91 -15.80
N PHE A 122 12.12 -5.83 -16.49
CA PHE A 122 11.58 -6.45 -17.71
C PHE A 122 10.52 -7.47 -17.37
N SER A 123 9.41 -7.45 -18.13
CA SER A 123 8.35 -8.44 -17.99
C SER A 123 8.91 -9.85 -18.16
N THR A 124 8.51 -10.73 -17.25
CA THR A 124 9.07 -12.06 -17.12
C THR A 124 7.96 -13.10 -17.16
N TYR A 125 8.02 -13.97 -18.17
CA TYR A 125 7.07 -15.05 -18.34
C TYR A 125 7.70 -16.39 -17.95
N ALA A 126 7.10 -17.09 -16.98
CA ALA A 126 7.52 -18.42 -16.55
C ALA A 126 7.10 -19.47 -17.57
N LEU A 127 8.07 -20.27 -18.04
CA LEU A 127 7.82 -21.37 -18.96
C LEU A 127 7.51 -22.68 -18.23
N SER A 128 6.66 -23.52 -18.82
CA SER A 128 6.59 -24.94 -18.46
C SER A 128 7.88 -25.68 -18.84
N LYS A 129 8.02 -26.92 -18.42
CA LYS A 129 9.16 -27.79 -18.81
C LYS A 129 9.17 -28.01 -20.32
N GLU A 130 8.03 -28.33 -20.91
CA GLU A 130 7.84 -28.55 -22.34
C GLU A 130 8.17 -27.29 -23.15
N SER A 131 7.67 -26.12 -22.70
CA SER A 131 7.97 -24.84 -23.34
C SER A 131 9.45 -24.48 -23.23
N THR A 132 10.12 -24.83 -22.11
CA THR A 132 11.57 -24.66 -21.94
C THR A 132 12.37 -25.54 -22.88
N GLU A 133 11.97 -26.78 -23.08
CA GLU A 133 12.62 -27.69 -24.02
C GLU A 133 12.45 -27.23 -25.47
N ALA A 134 11.25 -26.74 -25.82
CA ALA A 134 10.94 -26.21 -27.15
C ALA A 134 11.57 -24.85 -27.46
N LEU A 135 12.19 -24.19 -26.47
CA LEU A 135 12.78 -22.86 -26.65
C LEU A 135 13.86 -22.85 -27.73
N GLY A 136 13.63 -22.03 -28.78
CA GLY A 136 14.48 -21.93 -29.96
C GLY A 136 14.09 -22.84 -31.13
N SER A 137 13.09 -23.73 -31.00
CA SER A 137 12.63 -24.63 -32.06
C SER A 137 11.14 -24.52 -32.36
N GLY A 138 10.36 -23.79 -31.58
CA GLY A 138 8.91 -23.65 -31.72
C GLY A 138 8.39 -22.29 -31.27
N GLU A 139 7.12 -22.01 -31.61
CA GLU A 139 6.41 -20.82 -31.15
C GLU A 139 5.93 -21.04 -29.72
N ILE A 140 6.22 -20.08 -28.83
CA ILE A 140 5.78 -20.10 -27.44
C ILE A 140 4.51 -19.25 -27.32
N LYS A 141 3.41 -19.86 -26.94
CA LYS A 141 2.14 -19.18 -26.72
C LYS A 141 2.11 -18.60 -25.29
N LEU A 142 2.06 -17.28 -25.18
CA LEU A 142 1.92 -16.59 -23.90
C LEU A 142 0.46 -16.57 -23.45
N LEU A 143 0.21 -16.97 -22.21
CA LEU A 143 -1.10 -16.96 -21.58
C LEU A 143 -1.33 -15.64 -20.83
N ALA A 144 -2.53 -15.07 -20.92
CA ALA A 144 -2.90 -13.85 -20.20
C ALA A 144 -3.29 -14.16 -18.72
N LYS A 145 -2.37 -14.77 -17.97
CA LYS A 145 -2.56 -15.09 -16.54
C LYS A 145 -1.28 -14.87 -15.76
N ALA A 146 -1.42 -14.49 -14.48
CA ALA A 146 -0.30 -14.47 -13.55
C ALA A 146 0.17 -15.89 -13.23
N SER A 147 1.47 -16.07 -13.02
CA SER A 147 2.02 -17.29 -12.44
C SER A 147 1.77 -17.27 -10.92
N SER A 148 1.34 -18.41 -10.38
CA SER A 148 1.22 -18.60 -8.91
C SER A 148 2.56 -18.94 -8.24
N GLY A 149 3.68 -18.88 -8.99
CA GLY A 149 5.02 -19.24 -8.53
C GLY A 149 5.44 -20.66 -8.91
N GLY A 150 6.71 -20.98 -8.73
CA GLY A 150 7.28 -22.29 -8.96
C GLY A 150 7.21 -22.75 -10.43
N HIS A 151 6.27 -23.63 -10.77
CA HIS A 151 6.21 -24.24 -12.11
C HIS A 151 5.03 -23.80 -12.94
N VAL A 152 4.20 -22.90 -12.41
CA VAL A 152 2.97 -22.53 -13.10
C VAL A 152 3.30 -21.56 -14.21
N GLU A 153 3.11 -22.00 -15.46
CA GLU A 153 3.26 -21.17 -16.64
C GLU A 153 2.39 -19.90 -16.55
N GLY A 154 2.97 -18.74 -16.80
CA GLY A 154 2.31 -17.44 -16.67
C GLY A 154 3.28 -16.32 -16.34
N TRP A 155 2.77 -15.13 -16.12
CA TRP A 155 3.58 -13.93 -15.85
C TRP A 155 4.04 -13.87 -14.38
N TYR A 156 5.35 -13.88 -14.16
CA TYR A 156 5.97 -13.50 -12.89
C TYR A 156 5.98 -11.99 -12.70
N ASN A 157 6.22 -11.24 -13.79
CA ASN A 157 6.16 -9.79 -13.83
C ASN A 157 5.53 -9.33 -15.15
N HIS A 158 4.54 -8.44 -15.10
CA HIS A 158 3.92 -7.79 -16.26
C HIS A 158 3.10 -6.60 -15.76
N SER A 159 3.16 -5.46 -16.46
CA SER A 159 2.61 -4.19 -15.99
C SER A 159 1.12 -4.24 -15.60
N THR A 160 0.31 -5.05 -16.29
CA THR A 160 -1.14 -5.13 -16.08
C THR A 160 -1.61 -6.47 -15.49
N ILE A 161 -0.89 -7.58 -15.73
CA ILE A 161 -1.34 -8.92 -15.31
C ILE A 161 -0.81 -9.26 -13.92
N ASN A 162 0.47 -8.95 -13.66
CA ASN A 162 1.12 -9.21 -12.37
C ASN A 162 2.24 -8.17 -12.14
N PRO A 163 1.94 -6.98 -11.64
CA PRO A 163 2.91 -5.89 -11.51
C PRO A 163 3.84 -6.08 -10.30
N ARG A 164 4.74 -7.05 -10.41
CA ARG A 164 5.77 -7.38 -9.42
C ARG A 164 7.17 -7.16 -10.02
N PRO A 165 7.74 -5.94 -9.93
CA PRO A 165 8.98 -5.56 -10.62
C PRO A 165 10.24 -6.10 -9.94
N LEU A 166 10.26 -7.41 -9.64
CA LEU A 166 11.42 -8.11 -9.08
C LEU A 166 12.56 -8.24 -10.10
N HIS A 167 13.75 -8.52 -9.62
CA HIS A 167 14.99 -8.47 -10.42
C HIS A 167 15.24 -9.71 -11.30
N PHE A 168 14.23 -10.43 -11.76
CA PHE A 168 14.44 -11.55 -12.71
C PHE A 168 15.35 -11.14 -13.89
N THR A 169 15.06 -9.97 -14.47
CA THR A 169 15.95 -9.17 -15.32
C THR A 169 15.56 -7.72 -15.12
N SER A 170 16.50 -6.93 -14.64
CA SER A 170 16.26 -5.52 -14.33
C SER A 170 17.51 -4.69 -14.58
N SER A 171 17.37 -3.38 -14.77
CA SER A 171 18.51 -2.48 -14.95
C SER A 171 18.36 -1.19 -14.13
N ILE A 172 19.51 -0.75 -13.64
CA ILE A 172 19.66 0.46 -12.81
C ILE A 172 21.03 1.08 -13.12
N THR A 173 21.20 2.40 -12.94
CA THR A 173 22.53 2.98 -13.06
C THR A 173 23.45 2.44 -11.94
N ARG A 174 24.72 2.20 -12.29
CA ARG A 174 25.73 1.74 -11.31
C ARG A 174 25.79 2.70 -10.11
N ARG A 175 25.74 4.01 -10.35
CA ARG A 175 25.74 5.04 -9.33
C ARG A 175 24.59 4.87 -8.31
N ASN A 176 23.39 4.56 -8.76
CA ASN A 176 22.25 4.35 -7.86
C ASN A 176 22.38 3.02 -7.11
N LEU A 177 22.87 1.98 -7.78
CA LEU A 177 23.12 0.69 -7.13
C LEU A 177 24.22 0.79 -6.05
N GLU A 178 25.25 1.61 -6.29
CA GLU A 178 26.29 1.94 -5.30
C GLU A 178 25.71 2.71 -4.09
N LYS A 179 24.81 3.69 -4.33
CA LYS A 179 24.11 4.40 -3.24
C LYS A 179 23.25 3.46 -2.40
N LEU A 180 22.64 2.46 -3.02
CA LEU A 180 21.86 1.43 -2.33
C LEU A 180 22.75 0.46 -1.54
N GLY A 181 24.05 0.36 -1.90
CA GLY A 181 24.97 -0.62 -1.34
C GLY A 181 24.77 -2.04 -1.85
N GLY A 182 24.11 -2.22 -3.02
CA GLY A 182 23.76 -3.52 -3.56
C GLY A 182 22.62 -4.19 -2.79
N PHE A 183 22.64 -5.53 -2.72
CA PHE A 183 21.75 -6.32 -1.88
C PHE A 183 22.16 -6.24 -0.41
N ASP A 184 21.19 -6.33 0.48
CA ASP A 184 21.47 -6.37 1.92
C ASP A 184 21.87 -7.79 2.35
N GLU A 185 23.13 -7.96 2.73
CA GLU A 185 23.69 -9.28 3.10
C GLU A 185 23.14 -9.81 4.44
N SER A 186 22.40 -9.04 5.22
CA SER A 186 21.72 -9.56 6.40
C SER A 186 20.65 -10.62 6.08
N TYR A 187 20.22 -10.68 4.81
CA TYR A 187 19.32 -11.74 4.32
C TYR A 187 20.04 -13.05 3.96
N ALA A 188 21.36 -13.10 4.03
CA ALA A 188 22.19 -14.23 3.56
C ALA A 188 21.79 -15.60 4.14
N ASP A 189 21.39 -15.64 5.41
CA ASP A 189 21.09 -16.88 6.15
C ASP A 189 19.65 -17.38 6.01
N GLY A 190 18.83 -16.76 5.18
CA GLY A 190 17.43 -17.12 4.97
C GLY A 190 17.07 -17.20 3.50
N ILE A 191 15.79 -17.40 3.18
CA ILE A 191 15.31 -17.54 1.80
C ILE A 191 14.36 -16.41 1.45
N GLY A 192 14.58 -15.74 0.28
CA GLY A 192 13.75 -14.67 -0.25
C GLY A 192 13.85 -13.36 0.55
N PHE A 193 12.99 -12.41 0.22
CA PHE A 193 12.87 -11.06 0.78
C PHE A 193 14.07 -10.12 0.55
N ASP A 194 15.17 -10.58 0.02
CA ASP A 194 16.31 -9.78 -0.43
C ASP A 194 15.94 -8.89 -1.62
N ASP A 195 15.13 -9.42 -2.52
CA ASP A 195 14.55 -8.73 -3.68
C ASP A 195 13.45 -7.73 -3.28
N ASP A 196 12.56 -8.09 -2.36
CA ASP A 196 11.57 -7.18 -1.79
C ASP A 196 12.24 -6.01 -1.05
N ASP A 197 13.33 -6.28 -0.31
CA ASP A 197 14.11 -5.24 0.38
C ASP A 197 14.82 -4.31 -0.62
N LEU A 198 15.48 -4.86 -1.64
CA LEU A 198 16.13 -4.07 -2.68
C LEU A 198 15.11 -3.15 -3.35
N LEU A 199 13.94 -3.68 -3.73
CA LEU A 199 12.87 -2.92 -4.36
C LEU A 199 12.30 -1.83 -3.43
N ALA A 200 12.17 -2.12 -2.13
CA ALA A 200 11.75 -1.13 -1.14
C ALA A 200 12.77 0.01 -1.01
N ARG A 201 14.09 -0.31 -1.00
CA ARG A 201 15.15 0.71 -0.95
C ARG A 201 15.25 1.53 -2.23
N ILE A 202 14.95 0.96 -3.40
CA ILE A 202 14.82 1.67 -4.68
C ILE A 202 13.70 2.71 -4.60
N LYS A 203 12.54 2.34 -4.04
CA LYS A 203 11.42 3.27 -3.79
C LYS A 203 11.79 4.37 -2.80
N ASP A 204 12.46 3.99 -1.69
CA ASP A 204 12.90 4.95 -0.66
C ASP A 204 13.94 5.96 -1.25
N LEU A 205 14.70 5.56 -2.27
CA LEU A 205 15.62 6.45 -3.00
C LEU A 205 14.88 7.41 -3.97
N GLY A 206 13.58 7.23 -4.17
CA GLY A 206 12.73 8.07 -5.02
C GLY A 206 12.82 7.75 -6.51
N LEU A 207 13.33 6.57 -6.89
CA LEU A 207 13.40 6.18 -8.30
C LEU A 207 12.04 5.74 -8.83
N ALA A 208 11.71 6.14 -10.05
CA ALA A 208 10.55 5.63 -10.77
C ALA A 208 10.77 4.16 -11.14
N ILE A 209 9.84 3.29 -10.76
CA ILE A 209 9.88 1.86 -11.11
C ILE A 209 9.04 1.66 -12.36
N GLU A 210 9.70 1.25 -13.44
CA GLU A 210 9.08 1.04 -14.75
C GLU A 210 9.08 -0.45 -15.10
N ILE A 211 7.91 -1.03 -15.40
CA ILE A 211 7.79 -2.41 -15.91
C ILE A 211 7.75 -2.34 -17.43
N VAL A 212 8.71 -3.00 -18.09
CA VAL A 212 8.89 -3.02 -19.54
C VAL A 212 8.28 -4.30 -20.09
N ASP A 213 7.11 -4.19 -20.75
CA ASP A 213 6.40 -5.35 -21.28
C ASP A 213 6.99 -5.86 -22.62
N SER A 214 7.67 -5.00 -23.37
CA SER A 214 8.37 -5.36 -24.61
C SER A 214 9.57 -4.44 -24.80
N PRO A 215 10.78 -4.95 -24.96
CA PRO A 215 11.18 -6.36 -24.94
C PRO A 215 10.99 -7.02 -23.56
N MET A 216 11.01 -8.37 -23.52
CA MET A 216 10.70 -9.16 -22.32
C MET A 216 11.69 -10.31 -22.14
N VAL A 217 11.52 -11.08 -21.07
CA VAL A 217 12.30 -12.30 -20.83
C VAL A 217 11.43 -13.51 -20.57
N LEU A 218 11.92 -14.68 -20.96
CA LEU A 218 11.33 -15.99 -20.66
C LEU A 218 12.15 -16.65 -19.55
N HIS A 219 11.52 -16.90 -18.43
CA HIS A 219 12.12 -17.63 -17.31
C HIS A 219 12.00 -19.14 -17.57
N GLN A 220 13.10 -19.76 -17.91
CA GLN A 220 13.16 -21.20 -18.21
C GLN A 220 12.86 -22.00 -16.95
N ASN A 221 12.10 -23.10 -17.13
CA ASN A 221 11.79 -24.01 -16.03
C ASN A 221 13.05 -24.75 -15.57
N HIS A 222 13.47 -24.52 -14.33
CA HIS A 222 14.64 -25.15 -13.69
C HIS A 222 14.24 -26.01 -12.50
N TYR A 223 12.98 -26.17 -12.26
CA TYR A 223 12.46 -26.99 -11.18
C TYR A 223 12.31 -28.43 -11.69
N GLY A 224 12.64 -29.42 -10.88
CA GLY A 224 12.45 -30.83 -11.20
C GLY A 224 10.97 -31.20 -11.43
N ASP A 225 10.72 -32.46 -11.74
CA ASP A 225 9.34 -32.96 -12.00
C ASP A 225 8.40 -32.84 -10.80
N ASN A 226 8.93 -32.59 -9.61
CA ASN A 226 8.17 -32.35 -8.37
C ASN A 226 8.31 -30.89 -7.91
N SER A 227 7.21 -30.15 -7.96
CA SER A 227 7.09 -28.79 -7.40
C SER A 227 7.50 -28.69 -5.91
N PHE A 228 7.56 -29.81 -5.21
CA PHE A 228 7.93 -29.93 -3.82
C PHE A 228 9.45 -29.93 -3.53
N GLU A 229 10.29 -29.91 -4.57
CA GLU A 229 11.75 -29.81 -4.39
C GLU A 229 12.27 -28.39 -4.18
N ASN A 230 11.39 -27.40 -4.20
CA ASN A 230 11.76 -26.01 -3.90
C ASN A 230 12.21 -25.87 -2.44
N LYS A 231 13.38 -25.25 -2.20
CA LYS A 231 13.92 -24.99 -0.86
C LYS A 231 12.94 -24.27 0.06
N HIS A 232 12.12 -23.36 -0.47
CA HIS A 232 11.08 -22.65 0.28
C HIS A 232 10.06 -23.59 0.93
N ILE A 233 9.78 -24.73 0.30
CA ILE A 233 8.84 -25.73 0.82
C ILE A 233 9.57 -26.70 1.78
N LYS A 234 10.85 -26.99 1.51
CA LYS A 234 11.67 -27.88 2.35
C LYS A 234 12.02 -27.28 3.69
N ASP A 235 12.22 -25.96 3.75
CA ASP A 235 12.54 -25.23 5.00
C ASP A 235 11.76 -23.92 5.12
N PRO A 236 10.51 -23.97 5.54
CA PRO A 236 9.70 -22.76 5.73
C PRO A 236 10.26 -21.82 6.82
N GLY A 237 11.07 -22.34 7.74
CA GLY A 237 11.71 -21.53 8.79
C GLY A 237 12.71 -20.51 8.21
N LEU A 238 13.43 -20.88 7.17
CA LEU A 238 14.37 -19.96 6.49
C LEU A 238 13.65 -18.83 5.77
N THR A 239 12.50 -19.10 5.15
CA THR A 239 11.66 -18.07 4.52
C THR A 239 11.05 -17.16 5.59
N GLN A 240 10.54 -17.72 6.68
CA GLN A 240 9.97 -16.95 7.79
C GLN A 240 11.04 -16.04 8.44
N LYS A 241 12.29 -16.53 8.58
CA LYS A 241 13.41 -15.73 9.11
C LYS A 241 13.59 -14.44 8.32
N ASN A 242 13.70 -14.52 6.99
CA ASN A 242 13.87 -13.34 6.14
C ASN A 242 12.62 -12.47 6.09
N GLN A 243 11.43 -13.07 6.12
CA GLN A 243 10.17 -12.31 6.22
C GLN A 243 10.13 -11.45 7.49
N MET A 244 10.46 -12.02 8.63
CA MET A 244 10.50 -11.30 9.91
C MET A 244 11.54 -10.17 9.89
N LEU A 245 12.72 -10.43 9.31
CA LEU A 245 13.76 -9.43 9.14
C LEU A 245 13.28 -8.26 8.26
N TYR A 246 12.64 -8.56 7.12
CA TYR A 246 12.07 -7.56 6.21
C TYR A 246 11.02 -6.69 6.92
N ILE A 247 10.08 -7.33 7.60
CA ILE A 247 9.03 -6.64 8.36
C ILE A 247 9.65 -5.71 9.42
N SER A 248 10.63 -6.21 10.19
CA SER A 248 11.31 -5.42 11.22
C SER A 248 11.99 -4.17 10.63
N LYS A 249 12.78 -4.33 9.55
CA LYS A 249 13.45 -3.21 8.87
C LYS A 249 12.48 -2.19 8.30
N ARG A 250 11.38 -2.63 7.70
CA ARG A 250 10.33 -1.73 7.19
C ARG A 250 9.62 -1.01 8.33
N ARG A 251 9.37 -1.70 9.46
CA ARG A 251 8.72 -1.11 10.64
C ARG A 251 9.55 -0.01 11.27
N GLU A 252 10.87 -0.18 11.37
CA GLU A 252 11.79 0.84 11.90
C GLU A 252 11.73 2.15 11.11
N LYS A 253 11.60 2.04 9.78
CA LYS A 253 11.53 3.19 8.87
C LYS A 253 10.13 3.79 8.77
N PHE A 254 9.10 3.07 9.18
CA PHE A 254 7.72 3.49 9.04
C PHE A 254 7.39 4.63 10.02
N LYS A 255 7.27 5.83 9.48
CA LYS A 255 6.89 7.06 10.19
C LYS A 255 5.80 7.75 9.39
N PRO A 256 4.54 7.28 9.47
CA PRO A 256 3.46 7.81 8.66
C PRO A 256 3.11 9.23 9.13
N LYS A 257 3.01 10.15 8.19
CA LYS A 257 2.36 11.44 8.43
C LYS A 257 0.86 11.28 8.27
N ILE A 258 0.13 11.50 9.36
CA ILE A 258 -1.33 11.33 9.42
C ILE A 258 -1.95 12.72 9.49
N VAL A 259 -2.82 13.03 8.52
CA VAL A 259 -3.48 14.34 8.45
C VAL A 259 -4.98 14.19 8.67
N GLY A 260 -5.51 14.94 9.62
CA GLY A 260 -6.94 15.03 9.89
C GLY A 260 -7.67 15.79 8.77
N PHE A 261 -8.89 15.36 8.43
CA PHE A 261 -9.69 15.90 7.33
C PHE A 261 -11.15 15.97 7.74
N SER A 262 -11.74 17.17 7.73
CA SER A 262 -13.13 17.35 8.21
C SER A 262 -13.82 18.56 7.57
N GLN A 263 -15.17 18.48 7.50
CA GLN A 263 -16.05 19.63 7.23
C GLN A 263 -16.84 19.93 8.49
N LEU A 264 -16.76 21.16 8.98
CA LEU A 264 -17.35 21.55 10.26
C LEU A 264 -18.28 22.78 10.11
N HIS A 265 -19.30 22.87 10.96
CA HIS A 265 -20.22 24.01 11.03
C HIS A 265 -20.81 24.17 12.44
N ASN A 266 -20.49 25.29 13.11
CA ASN A 266 -21.04 25.65 14.43
C ASN A 266 -20.86 24.57 15.51
N GLU A 267 -19.72 23.89 15.51
CA GLU A 267 -19.44 22.79 16.45
C GLU A 267 -19.03 23.27 17.86
N LEU A 268 -18.68 24.57 18.01
CA LEU A 268 -18.35 25.15 19.31
C LEU A 268 -19.63 25.34 20.16
N GLU A 269 -20.70 25.89 19.57
CA GLU A 269 -22.01 26.06 20.25
C GLU A 269 -22.58 24.68 20.66
N LEU A 270 -22.37 23.66 19.86
CA LEU A 270 -22.81 22.29 20.15
C LEU A 270 -21.94 21.59 21.20
N GLY A 271 -20.85 22.22 21.63
CA GLY A 271 -19.91 21.65 22.61
C GLY A 271 -19.10 20.45 22.10
N ASN A 272 -18.99 20.28 20.80
CA ASN A 272 -18.32 19.14 20.19
C ASN A 272 -16.82 19.36 20.01
N LEU A 273 -16.35 20.60 19.73
CA LEU A 273 -14.98 20.88 19.31
C LEU A 273 -13.93 20.37 20.28
N GLU A 274 -14.09 20.59 21.58
CA GLU A 274 -13.09 20.13 22.55
C GLU A 274 -12.86 18.60 22.47
N ASN A 275 -13.95 17.86 22.35
CA ASN A 275 -13.92 16.41 22.30
C ASN A 275 -13.42 15.89 20.95
N TRP A 276 -13.79 16.58 19.88
CA TRP A 276 -13.31 16.30 18.53
C TRP A 276 -11.78 16.49 18.44
N PHE A 277 -11.26 17.61 18.96
CA PHE A 277 -9.82 17.86 19.00
C PHE A 277 -9.05 16.83 19.85
N LYS A 278 -9.65 16.33 20.94
CA LYS A 278 -9.06 15.21 21.72
C LYS A 278 -8.87 13.96 20.86
N SER A 279 -9.85 13.65 20.01
CA SER A 279 -9.75 12.52 19.08
C SER A 279 -8.75 12.78 17.95
N MET A 280 -8.66 14.02 17.47
CA MET A 280 -7.71 14.40 16.40
C MET A 280 -6.25 14.48 16.83
N LYS A 281 -5.92 14.31 18.12
CA LYS A 281 -4.53 14.26 18.61
C LYS A 281 -3.66 13.17 17.99
N ILE A 282 -4.27 12.17 17.36
CA ILE A 282 -3.56 11.13 16.60
C ILE A 282 -3.01 11.64 15.26
N CYS A 283 -3.40 12.84 14.82
CA CYS A 283 -2.97 13.47 13.57
C CYS A 283 -1.80 14.42 13.81
N ASP A 284 -0.90 14.51 12.82
CA ASP A 284 0.22 15.46 12.83
C ASP A 284 -0.25 16.85 12.44
N GLU A 285 -1.12 16.96 11.43
CA GLU A 285 -1.76 18.17 10.94
C GLU A 285 -3.27 17.95 10.81
N ILE A 286 -4.06 19.00 10.83
CA ILE A 286 -5.53 18.93 10.73
C ILE A 286 -6.00 19.94 9.69
N TYR A 287 -6.78 19.49 8.71
CA TYR A 287 -7.39 20.30 7.66
C TYR A 287 -8.89 20.34 7.84
N ILE A 288 -9.44 21.56 7.97
CA ILE A 288 -10.85 21.81 8.20
C ILE A 288 -11.42 22.66 7.05
N TYR A 289 -12.53 22.23 6.47
CA TYR A 289 -13.37 23.06 5.66
C TYR A 289 -14.50 23.61 6.57
N ASP A 290 -14.41 24.90 6.93
CA ASP A 290 -15.44 25.53 7.75
C ASP A 290 -16.59 26.03 6.87
N GLN A 291 -17.79 25.55 7.17
CA GLN A 291 -19.01 25.82 6.43
C GLN A 291 -19.73 27.09 6.92
N ALA A 292 -18.99 28.21 6.96
CA ALA A 292 -19.48 29.52 7.44
C ALA A 292 -19.98 29.47 8.88
N SER A 293 -19.18 29.00 9.80
CA SER A 293 -19.49 29.02 11.24
C SER A 293 -19.60 30.43 11.78
N THR A 294 -20.60 30.65 12.67
CA THR A 294 -20.90 31.95 13.30
C THR A 294 -20.81 31.93 14.82
N ASP A 295 -20.48 30.80 15.42
CA ASP A 295 -20.49 30.52 16.86
C ASP A 295 -19.15 30.73 17.55
N GLY A 296 -18.12 31.21 16.83
CA GLY A 296 -16.76 31.36 17.34
C GLY A 296 -15.84 30.15 17.07
N SER A 297 -16.31 29.15 16.32
CA SER A 297 -15.50 27.98 15.91
C SER A 297 -14.21 28.39 15.21
N LEU A 298 -14.24 29.40 14.32
CA LEU A 298 -13.06 29.89 13.62
C LEU A 298 -11.97 30.42 14.57
N ASP A 299 -12.35 31.14 15.64
CA ASP A 299 -11.40 31.62 16.64
C ASP A 299 -10.91 30.49 17.55
N TYR A 300 -11.72 29.45 17.71
CA TYR A 300 -11.29 28.26 18.44
C TYR A 300 -10.19 27.50 17.68
N TYR A 301 -10.31 27.34 16.35
CA TYR A 301 -9.29 26.66 15.52
C TYR A 301 -7.92 27.34 15.59
N LYS A 302 -7.87 28.67 15.68
CA LYS A 302 -6.63 29.48 15.79
C LYS A 302 -5.81 29.20 17.05
N LYS A 303 -6.33 28.46 18.02
CA LYS A 303 -5.59 28.04 19.23
C LYS A 303 -4.60 26.93 18.97
N PHE A 304 -4.60 26.34 17.77
CA PHE A 304 -3.80 25.18 17.41
C PHE A 304 -2.93 25.51 16.19
N ASP A 305 -1.62 25.40 16.34
CA ASP A 305 -0.67 25.75 15.27
C ASP A 305 -0.69 24.78 14.08
N ASN A 306 -1.17 23.54 14.31
CA ASN A 306 -1.26 22.48 13.31
C ASN A 306 -2.65 22.37 12.64
N VAL A 307 -3.46 23.42 12.71
CA VAL A 307 -4.79 23.46 12.11
C VAL A 307 -4.84 24.41 10.92
N HIS A 308 -5.23 23.89 9.77
CA HIS A 308 -5.36 24.62 8.51
C HIS A 308 -6.83 24.69 8.10
N VAL A 309 -7.31 25.88 7.80
CA VAL A 309 -8.75 26.10 7.53
C VAL A 309 -8.95 26.64 6.11
N ILE A 310 -9.97 26.10 5.43
CA ILE A 310 -10.67 26.79 4.34
C ILE A 310 -11.92 27.40 4.94
N GLU A 311 -12.01 28.71 4.98
CA GLU A 311 -13.16 29.45 5.49
C GLU A 311 -14.13 29.76 4.35
N SER A 312 -15.30 29.11 4.34
CA SER A 312 -16.36 29.41 3.39
C SER A 312 -17.14 30.65 3.82
N LYS A 313 -17.53 31.48 2.85
CA LYS A 313 -18.38 32.65 3.12
C LYS A 313 -19.86 32.31 3.31
N THR A 314 -20.28 31.16 2.83
CA THR A 314 -21.66 30.67 2.86
C THR A 314 -21.64 29.17 3.21
N ASN A 315 -22.74 28.70 3.78
CA ASN A 315 -22.92 27.27 4.00
C ASN A 315 -23.13 26.56 2.64
N ARG A 316 -22.27 25.64 2.30
CA ARG A 316 -22.21 24.87 1.03
C ARG A 316 -22.45 23.38 1.24
N PHE A 317 -23.23 22.99 2.25
CA PHE A 317 -23.48 21.56 2.50
C PHE A 317 -24.09 20.80 1.32
N GLU A 318 -24.83 21.47 0.44
CA GLU A 318 -25.36 20.87 -0.79
C GLU A 318 -24.25 20.54 -1.82
N GLU A 319 -23.08 21.17 -1.68
CA GLU A 319 -21.86 20.93 -2.47
C GLU A 319 -20.83 20.14 -1.67
N GLU A 320 -21.25 19.23 -0.81
CA GLU A 320 -20.41 18.52 0.17
C GLU A 320 -19.15 17.91 -0.48
N LEU A 321 -19.28 17.24 -1.62
CA LEU A 321 -18.16 16.58 -2.28
C LEU A 321 -17.19 17.57 -2.96
N LEU A 322 -17.71 18.69 -3.48
CA LEU A 322 -16.85 19.75 -4.04
C LEU A 322 -15.99 20.38 -2.93
N CYS A 323 -16.60 20.67 -1.78
CA CYS A 323 -15.87 21.20 -0.62
C CYS A 323 -14.79 20.21 -0.11
N LYS A 324 -15.11 18.91 -0.10
CA LYS A 324 -14.13 17.86 0.22
C LYS A 324 -12.99 17.81 -0.81
N GLN A 325 -13.29 17.97 -2.11
CA GLN A 325 -12.27 18.01 -3.16
C GLN A 325 -11.36 19.22 -2.98
N GLU A 326 -11.91 20.41 -2.77
CA GLU A 326 -11.16 21.65 -2.50
C GLU A 326 -10.21 21.47 -1.29
N LEU A 327 -10.72 20.86 -0.21
CA LEU A 327 -9.92 20.59 0.99
C LEU A 327 -8.80 19.57 0.72
N LEU A 328 -9.09 18.51 -0.04
CA LEU A 328 -8.12 17.49 -0.39
C LEU A 328 -6.97 18.07 -1.24
N GLU A 329 -7.30 18.89 -2.23
CA GLU A 329 -6.32 19.56 -3.08
C GLU A 329 -5.41 20.50 -2.28
N LYS A 330 -5.99 21.31 -1.38
CA LYS A 330 -5.21 22.16 -0.47
C LYS A 330 -4.28 21.32 0.40
N LEU A 331 -4.79 20.26 1.04
CA LEU A 331 -4.03 19.36 1.90
C LEU A 331 -2.85 18.76 1.15
N LEU A 332 -3.08 18.13 0.00
CA LEU A 332 -2.02 17.46 -0.76
C LEU A 332 -1.00 18.43 -1.34
N LYS A 333 -1.39 19.66 -1.64
CA LYS A 333 -0.48 20.73 -2.10
C LYS A 333 0.44 21.23 -0.98
N GLU A 334 -0.11 21.42 0.22
CA GLU A 334 0.62 21.98 1.37
C GLU A 334 1.39 20.91 2.15
N GLN A 335 0.91 19.67 2.12
CA GLN A 335 1.47 18.51 2.83
C GLN A 335 1.70 17.33 1.83
N PRO A 336 2.64 17.47 0.87
CA PRO A 336 2.88 16.45 -0.17
C PRO A 336 3.42 15.14 0.39
N ASP A 337 3.98 15.15 1.60
CA ASP A 337 4.51 14.00 2.34
C ASP A 337 3.44 13.27 3.18
N THR A 338 2.15 13.67 3.08
CA THR A 338 1.05 12.98 3.76
C THR A 338 1.00 11.51 3.35
N SER A 339 1.05 10.62 4.33
CA SER A 339 0.95 9.17 4.13
C SER A 339 -0.49 8.69 4.24
N TRP A 340 -1.21 9.16 5.27
CA TRP A 340 -2.59 8.77 5.57
C TRP A 340 -3.44 9.98 5.93
N ILE A 341 -4.70 9.93 5.55
CA ILE A 341 -5.72 10.94 5.87
C ILE A 341 -6.75 10.29 6.79
N PHE A 342 -7.04 10.94 7.91
CA PHE A 342 -8.08 10.53 8.85
C PHE A 342 -9.28 11.45 8.75
N TRP A 343 -10.42 10.90 8.31
CA TRP A 343 -11.67 11.62 8.23
C TRP A 343 -12.57 11.36 9.43
N MET A 344 -13.15 12.43 9.99
CA MET A 344 -14.11 12.34 11.09
C MET A 344 -15.04 13.56 11.09
N ASP A 345 -16.35 13.32 11.30
CA ASP A 345 -17.35 14.40 11.47
C ASP A 345 -17.18 15.13 12.82
N GLY A 346 -17.65 16.38 12.90
CA GLY A 346 -17.50 17.25 14.08
C GLY A 346 -18.19 16.73 15.35
N ASP A 347 -19.28 16.00 15.20
CA ASP A 347 -20.04 15.38 16.28
C ASP A 347 -19.65 13.93 16.57
N THR A 348 -18.44 13.54 16.12
CA THR A 348 -17.92 12.17 16.27
C THR A 348 -16.68 12.14 17.17
N ILE A 349 -16.48 11.04 17.86
CA ILE A 349 -15.36 10.77 18.76
C ILE A 349 -14.72 9.45 18.38
N LEU A 350 -13.41 9.36 18.50
CA LEU A 350 -12.67 8.15 18.23
C LEU A 350 -12.71 7.20 19.46
N ASP A 351 -12.75 5.90 19.19
CA ASP A 351 -12.60 4.82 20.18
C ASP A 351 -11.41 5.07 21.11
N ALA A 352 -11.64 5.02 22.41
CA ALA A 352 -10.64 5.31 23.43
C ALA A 352 -9.43 4.37 23.42
N ARG A 353 -9.58 3.19 22.84
CA ARG A 353 -8.52 2.18 22.71
C ARG A 353 -7.53 2.49 21.58
N LEU A 354 -7.93 3.32 20.61
CA LEU A 354 -7.11 3.62 19.44
C LEU A 354 -6.21 4.83 19.71
N ASP A 355 -5.05 4.60 20.25
CA ASP A 355 -4.00 5.60 20.35
C ASP A 355 -3.12 5.67 19.08
N ARG A 356 -2.19 6.64 19.06
CA ARG A 356 -1.27 6.83 17.93
C ARG A 356 -0.39 5.62 17.66
N GLN A 357 0.11 4.94 18.69
CA GLN A 357 1.00 3.79 18.53
C GLN A 357 0.25 2.61 17.91
N MET A 358 -0.93 2.29 18.45
CA MET A 358 -1.80 1.23 17.91
C MET A 358 -2.19 1.53 16.45
N LEU A 359 -2.51 2.80 16.16
CA LEU A 359 -2.83 3.21 14.79
C LEU A 359 -1.64 2.98 13.85
N GLU A 360 -0.43 3.36 14.22
CA GLU A 360 0.76 3.14 13.37
C GLU A 360 1.00 1.66 13.05
N GLU A 361 0.74 0.74 13.98
CA GLU A 361 0.82 -0.72 13.74
C GLU A 361 -0.23 -1.17 12.70
N ILE A 362 -1.45 -0.65 12.81
CA ILE A 362 -2.54 -0.95 11.87
C ILE A 362 -2.22 -0.41 10.48
N LEU A 363 -1.74 0.84 10.39
CA LEU A 363 -1.38 1.47 9.12
C LEU A 363 -0.21 0.74 8.45
N PHE A 364 0.79 0.35 9.22
CA PHE A 364 1.92 -0.44 8.72
C PHE A 364 1.47 -1.80 8.16
N SER A 365 0.64 -2.53 8.90
CA SER A 365 0.07 -3.80 8.44
C SER A 365 -0.77 -3.62 7.16
N SER A 366 -1.51 -2.51 7.06
CA SER A 366 -2.32 -2.18 5.89
C SER A 366 -1.45 -1.90 4.66
N GLU A 367 -0.32 -1.20 4.83
CA GLU A 367 0.63 -0.96 3.73
C GLU A 367 1.28 -2.25 3.23
N LEU A 368 1.68 -3.15 4.13
CA LEU A 368 2.21 -4.47 3.77
C LEU A 368 1.20 -5.31 2.98
N SER A 369 -0.10 -5.10 3.25
CA SER A 369 -1.20 -5.82 2.60
C SER A 369 -1.77 -5.08 1.36
N ASN A 370 -1.17 -3.94 0.96
CA ASN A 370 -1.66 -3.05 -0.10
C ASN A 370 -3.12 -2.61 0.09
N VAL A 371 -3.48 -2.33 1.33
CA VAL A 371 -4.80 -1.79 1.71
C VAL A 371 -4.70 -0.28 1.79
N ASP A 372 -5.59 0.44 1.08
CA ASP A 372 -5.61 1.90 1.01
C ASP A 372 -6.72 2.53 1.85
N GLY A 373 -7.75 1.77 2.22
CA GLY A 373 -8.90 2.25 2.99
C GLY A 373 -9.18 1.38 4.20
N ILE A 374 -9.28 1.98 5.40
CA ILE A 374 -9.55 1.28 6.66
C ILE A 374 -10.88 1.74 7.21
N ALA A 375 -11.78 0.78 7.47
CA ALA A 375 -13.08 1.04 8.02
C ALA A 375 -13.11 0.84 9.55
N LEU A 376 -13.80 1.76 10.22
CA LEU A 376 -14.15 1.71 11.64
C LEU A 376 -15.64 1.42 11.79
N GLY A 377 -16.04 0.67 12.81
CA GLY A 377 -17.44 0.58 13.19
C GLY A 377 -18.01 1.95 13.58
N HIS A 378 -19.33 2.08 13.66
CA HIS A 378 -19.96 3.36 13.91
C HIS A 378 -21.11 3.23 14.90
N TYR A 379 -20.89 3.66 16.14
CA TYR A 379 -21.93 3.74 17.17
C TYR A 379 -22.72 5.04 17.00
N ASN A 380 -24.02 4.94 16.79
CA ASN A 380 -24.93 6.08 16.86
C ASN A 380 -25.49 6.16 18.28
N LEU A 381 -24.90 6.98 19.14
CA LEU A 381 -25.43 7.21 20.49
C LEU A 381 -26.85 7.74 20.39
N TRP A 382 -27.74 7.24 21.22
CA TRP A 382 -29.14 7.58 21.18
C TRP A 382 -29.62 8.02 22.56
N ARG A 383 -29.89 9.31 22.70
CA ARG A 383 -30.45 9.91 23.93
C ARG A 383 -29.66 9.56 25.21
N SER A 384 -28.37 9.28 25.04
CA SER A 384 -27.47 8.85 26.10
C SER A 384 -26.02 8.94 25.61
N ASP A 385 -25.09 9.13 26.55
CA ASP A 385 -23.66 9.00 26.25
C ASP A 385 -23.16 7.54 26.33
N LYS A 386 -24.05 6.60 26.69
CA LYS A 386 -23.69 5.20 26.99
C LYS A 386 -24.34 4.20 26.04
N TYR A 387 -25.50 4.52 25.50
CA TYR A 387 -26.29 3.59 24.69
C TYR A 387 -26.34 4.02 23.23
N HIS A 388 -26.12 3.07 22.32
CA HIS A 388 -26.27 3.27 20.90
C HIS A 388 -27.48 2.51 20.34
N ARG A 389 -28.04 3.01 19.26
CA ARG A 389 -29.20 2.42 18.59
C ARG A 389 -28.77 1.28 17.67
N VAL A 390 -29.48 0.13 17.72
CA VAL A 390 -29.15 -1.12 16.98
C VAL A 390 -30.33 -1.68 16.19
N ASP A 391 -31.41 -0.93 16.01
CA ASP A 391 -32.53 -1.33 15.17
C ASP A 391 -32.34 -0.89 13.72
N ASP A 392 -32.93 -1.64 12.79
CA ASP A 392 -32.95 -1.37 11.36
C ASP A 392 -31.56 -1.03 10.76
N GLU A 393 -31.43 0.10 10.08
CA GLU A 393 -30.19 0.53 9.41
C GLU A 393 -29.04 0.89 10.38
N TYR A 394 -29.33 1.21 11.63
CA TYR A 394 -28.28 1.53 12.61
C TYR A 394 -27.40 0.31 12.90
N ASP A 395 -27.94 -0.90 12.89
CA ASP A 395 -27.17 -2.14 13.00
C ASP A 395 -26.27 -2.36 11.76
N HIS A 396 -26.78 -2.00 10.58
CA HIS A 396 -25.99 -2.06 9.34
C HIS A 396 -24.76 -1.15 9.38
N PHE A 397 -24.91 0.11 9.81
CA PHE A 397 -23.80 1.06 9.95
C PHE A 397 -22.77 0.57 10.94
N MET A 398 -23.19 -0.07 12.01
CA MET A 398 -22.30 -0.66 12.99
C MET A 398 -21.47 -1.81 12.38
N LYS A 399 -22.10 -2.68 11.58
CA LYS A 399 -21.46 -3.86 10.98
C LYS A 399 -20.61 -3.52 9.76
N ALA A 400 -21.11 -2.72 8.86
CA ALA A 400 -20.42 -2.32 7.64
C ALA A 400 -19.24 -1.38 7.94
N GLY A 401 -19.39 -0.51 8.93
CA GLY A 401 -18.43 0.52 9.28
C GLY A 401 -18.35 1.65 8.26
N ARG A 402 -17.47 2.62 8.55
CA ARG A 402 -17.15 3.74 7.66
C ARG A 402 -15.65 3.75 7.38
N ILE A 403 -15.27 3.95 6.13
CA ILE A 403 -13.87 4.09 5.74
C ILE A 403 -13.38 5.45 6.24
N ALA A 404 -12.66 5.44 7.37
CA ALA A 404 -12.22 6.64 8.07
C ALA A 404 -10.75 6.99 7.80
N PHE A 405 -9.89 6.00 7.51
CA PHE A 405 -8.51 6.24 7.15
C PHE A 405 -8.28 5.94 5.68
N TRP A 406 -7.61 6.87 4.99
CA TRP A 406 -7.31 6.79 3.55
C TRP A 406 -5.82 6.94 3.32
N ARG A 407 -5.21 5.97 2.65
CA ARG A 407 -3.82 6.07 2.23
C ARG A 407 -3.70 7.04 1.06
N ASN A 408 -2.76 7.96 1.12
CA ASN A 408 -2.42 8.79 -0.03
C ASN A 408 -1.66 7.95 -1.07
N ASN A 409 -2.38 7.46 -2.06
CA ASN A 409 -1.84 6.64 -3.15
C ASN A 409 -1.72 7.42 -4.48
N GLY A 410 -1.86 8.74 -4.45
CA GLY A 410 -1.82 9.63 -5.62
C GLY A 410 -3.06 9.56 -6.54
N ARG A 411 -4.11 8.83 -6.15
CA ARG A 411 -5.34 8.62 -6.96
C ARG A 411 -6.61 9.09 -6.28
N LEU A 412 -6.50 9.64 -5.07
CA LEU A 412 -7.64 10.08 -4.29
C LEU A 412 -8.36 11.25 -4.95
N ARG A 413 -9.68 11.15 -5.11
CA ARG A 413 -10.52 12.21 -5.64
C ARG A 413 -11.96 12.06 -5.17
N PHE A 414 -12.67 13.16 -4.98
CA PHE A 414 -14.12 13.17 -4.80
C PHE A 414 -14.83 13.46 -6.13
N ASN A 415 -16.03 12.92 -6.29
CA ASN A 415 -16.88 13.21 -7.45
C ASN A 415 -17.46 14.62 -7.35
N GLU A 416 -17.80 15.22 -8.51
CA GLU A 416 -18.48 16.53 -8.60
C GLU A 416 -20.01 16.43 -8.43
N GLU A 417 -20.50 15.38 -7.76
CA GLU A 417 -21.94 15.23 -7.53
C GLU A 417 -22.44 16.17 -6.43
N SER A 418 -23.54 16.89 -6.71
CA SER A 418 -24.21 17.70 -5.69
C SER A 418 -25.19 16.88 -4.84
N GLY A 419 -25.49 17.36 -3.65
CA GLY A 419 -26.45 16.79 -2.70
C GLY A 419 -25.85 16.38 -1.36
N LEU A 420 -26.73 16.21 -0.37
CA LEU A 420 -26.36 15.78 1.00
C LEU A 420 -26.18 14.26 1.10
N HIS A 421 -25.43 13.83 2.09
CA HIS A 421 -25.22 12.41 2.44
C HIS A 421 -24.62 11.57 1.30
N LYS A 422 -23.72 12.16 0.54
CA LYS A 422 -22.95 11.48 -0.50
C LYS A 422 -21.80 10.66 0.11
N SER A 423 -20.94 10.08 -0.74
CA SER A 423 -19.82 9.27 -0.28
C SER A 423 -18.96 9.99 0.76
N GLN A 424 -18.70 9.33 1.86
CA GLN A 424 -17.88 9.86 2.95
C GLN A 424 -16.39 9.77 2.65
N HIS A 425 -15.99 8.90 1.75
CA HIS A 425 -14.60 8.64 1.36
C HIS A 425 -14.36 8.92 -0.13
N PRO A 426 -13.12 9.25 -0.53
CA PRO A 426 -12.77 9.47 -1.91
C PRO A 426 -12.80 8.18 -2.74
N GLN A 427 -12.86 8.35 -4.05
CA GLN A 427 -12.56 7.29 -5.02
C GLN A 427 -11.06 7.02 -5.09
N GLY A 428 -10.66 5.91 -5.71
CA GLY A 428 -9.26 5.55 -5.92
C GLY A 428 -8.65 4.69 -4.82
N LEU A 429 -9.45 4.27 -3.84
CA LEU A 429 -9.01 3.38 -2.76
C LEU A 429 -9.14 1.90 -3.14
N SER A 430 -8.11 1.11 -2.81
CA SER A 430 -8.23 -0.34 -2.66
C SER A 430 -8.84 -0.61 -1.28
N ILE A 431 -10.07 -1.11 -1.28
CA ILE A 431 -10.87 -1.23 -0.06
C ILE A 431 -10.28 -2.28 0.86
N GLY A 432 -10.04 -1.87 2.09
CA GLY A 432 -9.57 -2.70 3.16
C GLY A 432 -10.67 -3.28 4.04
N SER A 433 -10.27 -4.11 4.97
CA SER A 433 -11.14 -4.68 5.97
C SER A 433 -11.48 -3.67 7.07
N ARG A 434 -12.60 -3.91 7.74
CA ARG A 434 -12.94 -3.22 8.99
C ARG A 434 -12.02 -3.70 10.11
N ILE A 435 -11.50 -2.77 10.89
CA ILE A 435 -10.74 -3.06 12.12
C ILE A 435 -11.67 -3.02 13.36
N PRO A 436 -11.28 -3.64 14.50
CA PRO A 436 -12.13 -3.75 15.69
C PRO A 436 -12.13 -2.48 16.56
N PHE A 437 -12.22 -1.31 15.92
CA PHE A 437 -12.36 -0.01 16.56
C PHE A 437 -13.56 0.72 16.00
N ASN A 438 -14.06 1.70 16.73
CA ASN A 438 -15.32 2.34 16.42
C ASN A 438 -15.22 3.87 16.42
N LEU A 439 -16.04 4.50 15.62
CA LEU A 439 -16.40 5.92 15.71
C LEU A 439 -17.66 6.05 16.55
N ILE A 440 -17.69 7.00 17.48
CA ILE A 440 -18.78 7.24 18.41
C ILE A 440 -19.47 8.55 18.00
N HIS A 441 -20.59 8.45 17.30
CA HIS A 441 -21.33 9.59 16.80
C HIS A 441 -22.33 10.07 17.85
N LYS A 442 -22.20 11.33 18.26
CA LYS A 442 -22.99 11.99 19.30
C LYS A 442 -24.24 12.72 18.78
N GLY A 443 -24.38 12.85 17.50
CA GLY A 443 -25.43 13.69 16.89
C GLY A 443 -26.87 13.36 17.30
N PHE A 444 -27.08 12.24 18.01
CA PHE A 444 -28.38 11.82 18.56
C PHE A 444 -28.31 11.51 20.07
N ALA A 445 -27.27 11.96 20.76
CA ALA A 445 -27.11 11.68 22.20
C ALA A 445 -28.01 12.55 23.08
N ASP A 446 -28.49 13.69 22.58
CA ASP A 446 -29.33 14.64 23.31
C ASP A 446 -30.69 14.84 22.64
N ASP A 447 -31.77 14.89 23.46
CA ASP A 447 -33.15 15.01 22.99
C ASP A 447 -33.39 16.30 22.19
N ASN A 448 -32.84 17.44 22.63
CA ASN A 448 -33.02 18.72 21.94
C ASN A 448 -32.28 18.73 20.58
N GLN A 449 -31.11 18.11 20.51
CA GLN A 449 -30.40 17.98 19.24
C GLN A 449 -31.17 17.12 18.24
N ILE A 450 -31.80 16.02 18.67
CA ILE A 450 -32.62 15.18 17.80
C ILE A 450 -33.82 15.97 17.29
N ILE A 451 -34.53 16.69 18.18
CA ILE A 451 -35.69 17.52 17.82
C ILE A 451 -35.27 18.61 16.82
N LYS A 452 -34.18 19.33 17.10
CA LYS A 452 -33.64 20.35 16.19
C LYS A 452 -33.25 19.77 14.82
N LYS A 453 -32.65 18.57 14.77
CA LYS A 453 -32.35 17.84 13.51
C LYS A 453 -33.68 17.50 12.77
N TYR A 454 -34.67 17.00 13.47
CA TYR A 454 -35.99 16.71 12.89
C TYR A 454 -36.61 17.95 12.22
N GLU A 455 -36.64 19.07 12.93
CA GLU A 455 -37.16 20.34 12.41
C GLU A 455 -36.39 20.82 11.19
N ASN A 456 -35.07 20.79 11.23
CA ASN A 456 -34.22 21.20 10.12
C ASN A 456 -34.44 20.32 8.88
N TYR A 457 -34.54 19.01 9.04
CA TYR A 457 -34.78 18.09 7.92
C TYR A 457 -36.17 18.26 7.33
N LYS A 458 -37.18 18.45 8.18
CA LYS A 458 -38.57 18.77 7.77
C LYS A 458 -38.63 20.07 7.00
N ALA A 459 -37.97 21.13 7.47
CA ALA A 459 -37.92 22.43 6.80
C ALA A 459 -37.22 22.36 5.42
N ARG A 460 -36.32 21.42 5.22
CA ARG A 460 -35.65 21.14 3.93
C ARG A 460 -36.45 20.19 3.02
N GLY A 461 -37.72 19.88 3.37
CA GLY A 461 -38.56 19.01 2.55
C GLY A 461 -38.27 17.51 2.63
N GLN A 462 -37.47 17.05 3.60
CA GLN A 462 -37.34 15.63 3.84
C GLN A 462 -38.62 15.04 4.40
N SER A 463 -38.94 13.81 4.01
CA SER A 463 -40.19 13.12 4.43
C SER A 463 -39.95 11.60 4.46
N GLY A 464 -40.92 10.87 5.02
CA GLY A 464 -40.89 9.43 5.11
C GLY A 464 -39.90 8.88 6.15
N TRP A 465 -39.45 7.65 5.98
CA TRP A 465 -38.70 6.92 6.99
C TRP A 465 -37.49 7.69 7.55
N ALA A 466 -36.75 8.39 6.70
CA ALA A 466 -35.52 9.11 7.10
C ALA A 466 -35.82 10.22 8.14
N LEU A 467 -37.02 10.86 8.07
CA LEU A 467 -37.49 11.87 9.03
C LEU A 467 -38.19 11.20 10.22
N ASP A 468 -39.12 10.27 9.93
CA ASP A 468 -39.98 9.65 10.93
C ASP A 468 -39.17 8.89 12.00
N ARG A 469 -38.09 8.24 11.64
CA ARG A 469 -37.20 7.52 12.55
C ARG A 469 -36.63 8.37 13.69
N LEU A 470 -36.56 9.69 13.51
CA LEU A 470 -35.99 10.58 14.53
C LEU A 470 -36.94 10.73 15.74
N LEU A 471 -38.26 10.67 15.55
CA LEU A 471 -39.26 10.76 16.63
C LEU A 471 -39.93 9.41 16.91
N ASN A 472 -39.88 8.45 16.00
CA ASN A 472 -40.50 7.14 16.20
C ASN A 472 -39.55 6.19 16.93
N GLU A 473 -39.91 5.84 18.15
CA GLU A 473 -39.16 4.91 19.01
C GLU A 473 -39.91 3.59 19.25
N THR A 474 -40.94 3.28 18.47
CA THR A 474 -41.76 2.07 18.68
C THR A 474 -40.98 0.78 18.50
N THR A 475 -39.96 0.76 17.65
CA THR A 475 -39.07 -0.37 17.41
C THR A 475 -37.70 -0.16 18.04
N LEU A 476 -37.52 0.81 18.92
CA LEU A 476 -36.25 1.20 19.48
C LEU A 476 -35.56 0.03 20.19
N ARG A 477 -34.41 -0.35 19.69
CA ARG A 477 -33.45 -1.23 20.37
C ARG A 477 -32.15 -0.48 20.61
N VAL A 478 -31.65 -0.56 21.82
CA VAL A 478 -30.37 0.03 22.22
C VAL A 478 -29.52 -0.99 22.93
N GLU A 479 -28.21 -0.88 22.72
CA GLU A 479 -27.19 -1.65 23.40
C GLU A 479 -26.19 -0.71 24.07
N GLU A 480 -25.53 -1.19 25.13
CA GLU A 480 -24.48 -0.43 25.79
C GLU A 480 -23.20 -0.48 24.94
N VAL A 481 -22.58 0.69 24.78
CA VAL A 481 -21.21 0.73 24.29
C VAL A 481 -20.28 0.31 25.44
N PRO A 482 -19.33 -0.62 25.21
CA PRO A 482 -18.39 -1.04 26.24
C PRO A 482 -17.61 0.12 26.85
N ASP A 483 -17.44 0.16 28.17
CA ASP A 483 -16.73 1.25 28.87
C ASP A 483 -15.31 1.46 28.35
N ILE A 484 -14.62 0.40 27.94
CA ILE A 484 -13.27 0.46 27.41
C ILE A 484 -13.19 1.22 26.05
N GLU A 485 -14.29 1.31 25.33
CA GLU A 485 -14.37 1.94 24.01
C GLU A 485 -14.73 3.42 24.08
N ILE A 486 -15.42 3.83 25.16
CA ILE A 486 -15.87 5.21 25.37
C ILE A 486 -14.88 5.94 26.28
N PRO A 487 -14.36 7.12 25.88
CA PRO A 487 -13.59 7.95 26.79
C PRO A 487 -14.39 8.33 28.05
N GLU A 488 -13.83 8.18 29.24
CA GLU A 488 -14.52 8.44 30.51
C GLU A 488 -15.11 9.87 30.61
N TRP A 489 -14.41 10.85 30.03
CA TRP A 489 -14.87 12.26 30.00
C TRP A 489 -16.15 12.48 29.19
N LEU A 490 -16.56 11.52 28.34
CA LEU A 490 -17.80 11.59 27.57
C LEU A 490 -19.03 11.22 28.38
N LEU A 491 -18.91 10.30 29.34
CA LEU A 491 -20.00 9.63 30.03
C LEU A 491 -20.71 10.53 31.05
N LYS A 492 -21.47 11.53 30.58
CA LYS A 492 -22.26 12.43 31.41
C LYS A 492 -23.68 11.89 31.65
N ASP A 493 -24.35 11.45 30.59
CA ASP A 493 -25.70 10.84 30.65
C ASP A 493 -25.65 9.35 30.37
N LYS A 494 -25.82 8.53 31.41
CA LYS A 494 -25.81 7.06 31.35
C LYS A 494 -27.21 6.44 31.41
N VAL A 495 -28.27 7.25 31.33
CA VAL A 495 -29.63 6.75 31.44
C VAL A 495 -30.00 5.95 30.19
N ASN A 496 -30.58 4.76 30.39
CA ASN A 496 -31.10 3.98 29.28
C ASN A 496 -32.25 4.73 28.59
N PRO A 497 -32.18 4.97 27.26
CA PRO A 497 -33.20 5.71 26.50
C PRO A 497 -34.61 5.18 26.67
N LYS A 498 -34.79 3.87 26.87
CA LYS A 498 -36.09 3.25 27.11
C LYS A 498 -36.78 3.71 28.42
N ASN A 499 -36.01 4.27 29.34
CA ASN A 499 -36.51 4.82 30.61
C ASN A 499 -36.80 6.32 30.53
N LYS A 500 -36.61 6.95 29.36
CA LYS A 500 -36.89 8.36 29.10
C LYS A 500 -38.30 8.51 28.50
N LYS A 501 -38.92 9.72 28.65
CA LYS A 501 -40.15 10.08 27.97
C LYS A 501 -39.97 10.00 26.46
N ALA A 502 -40.97 9.52 25.70
CA ALA A 502 -40.86 9.38 24.26
C ALA A 502 -40.57 10.73 23.57
N LEU A 503 -39.69 10.73 22.58
CA LEU A 503 -39.32 11.96 21.83
C LEU A 503 -40.50 12.62 21.17
N LYS A 504 -41.46 11.84 20.65
CA LYS A 504 -42.70 12.35 20.05
C LYS A 504 -43.49 13.15 21.06
N ASP A 505 -43.67 12.65 22.29
CA ASP A 505 -44.41 13.35 23.34
C ASP A 505 -43.71 14.65 23.78
N ILE A 506 -42.34 14.62 23.83
CA ILE A 506 -41.56 15.83 24.14
C ILE A 506 -41.70 16.87 23.02
N TYR A 507 -41.73 16.43 21.76
CA TYR A 507 -41.94 17.32 20.61
C TYR A 507 -43.33 17.94 20.60
N GLU A 508 -44.38 17.13 20.81
CA GLU A 508 -45.78 17.60 20.84
C GLU A 508 -46.08 18.57 22.00
N GLU A 509 -45.37 18.45 23.15
CA GLU A 509 -45.50 19.39 24.27
C GLU A 509 -44.81 20.75 24.01
N LYS A 510 -43.88 20.84 23.09
CA LYS A 510 -43.14 22.06 22.76
C LYS A 510 -43.78 22.84 21.61
N HIS A 511 -44.69 22.23 20.86
CA HIS A 511 -45.33 22.79 19.67
C HIS A 511 -46.86 22.63 19.73
#